data_e688277550d5704888b299e2d7152f5e
#
_entry.id   e688277550d5704888b299e2d7152f5e
#
_cell.length_a   1.000
_cell.length_b   1.000
_cell.length_c   1.000
_cell.angle_alpha   90.00
_cell.angle_beta   90.00
_cell.angle_gamma   90.00
#
_symmetry.space_group_name_H-M   'P 1'
#
loop_
_entity.id
_entity.type
_entity.pdbx_description
1 polymer ?
#
loop_
_entity_poly.entity_id
_entity_poly.type
_entity_poly.pdbx_seq_one_letter_code
_entity_poly.pdbx_strand_id
1 'polypeptide(L)'
;MDEWIDRYRQLLRQYGLNIPISISREIGKKVIVSENEILLNDERISEAERESCIAYAVRQVLLPKIEIETERLLLRPFRMSDSEDCFGFLNDREDCCNDGGFEPFKEMDEEYFLLMQKFSQQPLRKMIVCKETGKVIGTVNIIEVSDRAVEAYEIGYCVSKTHQRKGYGYEAVKAVCDCLLNTLHTDMLIAGAIEKNTISLHMLQKLGFSFEGRRTKGFYHPVYGPIDLLYYVLERKEETIYD
;
A
#
# COMPACT_ATOMS: atom_id res chain seq x y z
N MET A 1 -5.09 20.51 -18.48
CA MET A 1 -4.34 19.28 -18.86
C MET A 1 -2.93 19.22 -18.26
N ASP A 2 -2.27 20.34 -18.00
CA ASP A 2 -0.82 20.33 -17.75
C ASP A 2 -0.41 20.26 -16.28
N GLU A 3 -1.27 20.63 -15.33
CA GLU A 3 -0.91 20.77 -13.92
C GLU A 3 -0.61 19.43 -13.24
N TRP A 4 -1.41 18.39 -13.48
CA TRP A 4 -1.18 17.06 -12.93
C TRP A 4 -0.01 16.34 -13.60
N ILE A 5 0.22 16.55 -14.90
CA ILE A 5 1.40 16.00 -15.63
C ILE A 5 2.67 16.63 -15.06
N ASP A 6 2.69 17.93 -14.82
CA ASP A 6 3.85 18.62 -14.24
C ASP A 6 4.13 18.15 -12.80
N ARG A 7 3.09 17.89 -12.02
CA ARG A 7 3.23 17.27 -10.70
C ARG A 7 3.88 15.89 -10.78
N TYR A 8 3.46 15.04 -11.71
CA TYR A 8 4.08 13.73 -11.93
C TYR A 8 5.52 13.84 -12.39
N ARG A 9 5.83 14.77 -13.29
CA ARG A 9 7.22 15.05 -13.71
C ARG A 9 8.08 15.47 -12.52
N GLN A 10 7.55 16.32 -11.64
CA GLN A 10 8.26 16.73 -10.43
C GLN A 10 8.55 15.54 -9.51
N LEU A 11 7.57 14.66 -9.27
CA LEU A 11 7.76 13.44 -8.50
C LEU A 11 8.79 12.51 -9.14
N LEU A 12 8.73 12.29 -10.45
CA LEU A 12 9.71 11.48 -11.18
C LEU A 12 11.14 12.02 -11.01
N ARG A 13 11.33 13.34 -11.10
CA ARG A 13 12.64 14.00 -10.85
C ARG A 13 13.12 13.80 -9.42
N GLN A 14 12.21 14.01 -8.43
CA GLN A 14 12.53 13.84 -7.02
C GLN A 14 13.08 12.45 -6.70
N TYR A 15 12.58 11.42 -7.37
CA TYR A 15 13.02 10.03 -7.19
C TYR A 15 14.08 9.58 -8.22
N GLY A 16 14.64 10.49 -9.00
CA GLY A 16 15.71 10.19 -9.98
C GLY A 16 15.27 9.21 -11.07
N LEU A 17 13.99 9.20 -11.43
CA LEU A 17 13.40 8.30 -12.41
C LEU A 17 13.51 8.89 -13.81
N ASN A 18 14.71 8.83 -14.38
CA ASN A 18 15.07 9.39 -15.68
C ASN A 18 15.11 8.33 -16.81
N ILE A 19 14.45 7.22 -16.62
CA ILE A 19 14.45 6.11 -17.57
C ILE A 19 13.11 6.10 -18.31
N PRO A 20 13.08 6.13 -19.65
CA PRO A 20 11.87 5.92 -20.41
C PRO A 20 11.32 4.53 -20.11
N ILE A 21 10.17 4.47 -19.48
CA ILE A 21 9.51 3.21 -19.10
C ILE A 21 8.33 3.00 -20.02
N SER A 22 8.35 1.86 -20.70
CA SER A 22 7.25 1.42 -21.53
C SER A 22 6.41 0.42 -20.74
N ILE A 23 5.19 0.80 -20.38
CA ILE A 23 4.25 -0.07 -19.69
C ILE A 23 3.11 -0.41 -20.65
N SER A 24 2.85 -1.70 -20.77
CA SER A 24 1.70 -2.21 -21.53
C SER A 24 0.61 -2.60 -20.55
N ARG A 25 -0.53 -1.92 -20.61
CA ARG A 25 -1.75 -2.36 -19.92
C ARG A 25 -2.45 -3.39 -20.81
N GLU A 26 -3.28 -4.27 -20.23
CA GLU A 26 -4.00 -5.40 -20.89
C GLU A 26 -4.71 -5.06 -22.22
N ILE A 27 -4.90 -3.81 -22.55
CA ILE A 27 -5.56 -3.32 -23.76
C ILE A 27 -4.54 -2.95 -24.86
N GLY A 28 -3.26 -3.32 -24.73
CA GLY A 28 -2.25 -3.05 -25.75
C GLY A 28 -1.82 -1.57 -25.87
N LYS A 29 -2.20 -0.72 -24.92
CA LYS A 29 -1.82 0.70 -24.90
C LYS A 29 -0.42 0.84 -24.33
N LYS A 30 0.46 1.49 -25.06
CA LYS A 30 1.84 1.73 -24.66
C LYS A 30 1.99 3.15 -24.11
N VAL A 31 2.34 3.27 -22.84
CA VAL A 31 2.65 4.55 -22.20
C VAL A 31 4.16 4.65 -21.99
N ILE A 32 4.75 5.75 -22.43
CA ILE A 32 6.15 6.08 -22.16
C ILE A 32 6.16 7.17 -21.12
N VAL A 33 6.84 6.90 -20.00
CA VAL A 33 6.96 7.84 -18.89
C VAL A 33 8.43 8.15 -18.68
N SER A 34 8.81 9.41 -18.81
CA SER A 34 10.14 9.93 -18.48
C SER A 34 10.00 11.30 -17.80
N GLU A 35 11.09 11.83 -17.22
CA GLU A 35 11.07 13.19 -16.65
C GLU A 35 10.73 14.29 -17.65
N ASN A 36 11.04 14.06 -18.94
CA ASN A 36 10.87 15.04 -20.01
C ASN A 36 9.62 14.78 -20.85
N GLU A 37 9.09 13.55 -20.84
CA GLU A 37 8.06 13.14 -21.77
C GLU A 37 7.13 12.10 -21.15
N ILE A 38 5.84 12.35 -21.25
CA ILE A 38 4.78 11.37 -20.96
C ILE A 38 3.95 11.26 -22.22
N LEU A 39 4.07 10.13 -22.92
CA LEU A 39 3.39 9.86 -24.17
C LEU A 39 2.51 8.63 -24.10
N LEU A 40 1.37 8.69 -24.72
CA LEU A 40 0.49 7.56 -24.97
C LEU A 40 0.28 7.41 -26.49
N ASN A 41 0.77 6.30 -27.03
CA ASN A 41 0.66 6.01 -28.47
C ASN A 41 -0.68 5.35 -28.81
N ASP A 42 -1.79 6.07 -28.69
CA ASP A 42 -3.07 5.67 -29.29
C ASP A 42 -3.97 6.90 -29.47
N GLU A 43 -4.16 7.32 -30.71
CA GLU A 43 -4.99 8.48 -31.06
C GLU A 43 -6.50 8.22 -30.91
N ARG A 44 -6.92 6.98 -30.62
CA ARG A 44 -8.34 6.56 -30.59
C ARG A 44 -8.96 6.58 -29.20
N ILE A 45 -8.21 6.97 -28.16
CA ILE A 45 -8.70 6.99 -26.78
C ILE A 45 -9.18 8.38 -26.39
N SER A 46 -10.20 8.42 -25.53
CA SER A 46 -10.69 9.66 -24.94
C SER A 46 -9.64 10.30 -24.01
N GLU A 47 -9.77 11.59 -23.75
CA GLU A 47 -8.86 12.33 -22.86
C GLU A 47 -8.85 11.73 -21.45
N ALA A 48 -10.01 11.37 -20.90
CA ALA A 48 -10.13 10.73 -19.59
C ALA A 48 -9.43 9.36 -19.52
N GLU A 49 -9.56 8.53 -20.58
CA GLU A 49 -8.82 7.27 -20.65
C GLU A 49 -7.31 7.48 -20.76
N ARG A 50 -6.89 8.53 -21.48
CA ARG A 50 -5.49 8.92 -21.59
C ARG A 50 -4.91 9.28 -20.23
N GLU A 51 -5.59 10.12 -19.46
CA GLU A 51 -5.21 10.50 -18.11
C GLU A 51 -5.08 9.28 -17.20
N SER A 52 -6.09 8.40 -17.19
CA SER A 52 -6.06 7.16 -16.40
C SER A 52 -4.87 6.26 -16.77
N CYS A 53 -4.57 6.08 -18.04
CA CYS A 53 -3.44 5.26 -18.48
C CYS A 53 -2.09 5.86 -18.06
N ILE A 54 -1.93 7.18 -18.18
CA ILE A 54 -0.70 7.86 -17.77
C ILE A 54 -0.55 7.80 -16.25
N ALA A 55 -1.61 8.08 -15.49
CA ALA A 55 -1.60 8.02 -14.05
C ALA A 55 -1.22 6.62 -13.55
N TYR A 56 -1.81 5.57 -14.13
CA TYR A 56 -1.44 4.19 -13.83
C TYR A 56 0.06 3.92 -14.10
N ALA A 57 0.56 4.31 -15.27
CA ALA A 57 1.96 4.10 -15.62
C ALA A 57 2.93 4.82 -14.65
N VAL A 58 2.60 6.05 -14.25
CA VAL A 58 3.39 6.82 -13.28
C VAL A 58 3.39 6.11 -11.92
N ARG A 59 2.24 5.61 -11.46
CA ARG A 59 2.15 4.86 -10.20
C ARG A 59 3.00 3.60 -10.19
N GLN A 60 2.98 2.82 -11.28
CA GLN A 60 3.79 1.60 -11.40
C GLN A 60 5.30 1.88 -11.22
N VAL A 61 5.75 3.07 -11.56
CA VAL A 61 7.15 3.49 -11.42
C VAL A 61 7.45 4.10 -10.08
N LEU A 62 6.57 4.97 -9.59
CA LEU A 62 6.78 5.74 -8.36
C LEU A 62 6.51 4.93 -7.11
N LEU A 63 5.39 4.21 -7.08
CA LEU A 63 4.93 3.53 -5.87
C LEU A 63 5.96 2.55 -5.27
N PRO A 64 6.74 1.79 -6.07
CA PRO A 64 7.81 0.96 -5.54
C PRO A 64 8.89 1.73 -4.77
N LYS A 65 9.17 2.97 -5.15
CA LYS A 65 10.31 3.76 -4.68
C LYS A 65 9.94 4.85 -3.68
N ILE A 66 8.67 5.30 -3.70
CA ILE A 66 8.23 6.43 -2.87
C ILE A 66 8.45 6.14 -1.38
N GLU A 67 9.04 7.09 -0.69
CA GLU A 67 9.13 7.14 0.76
C GLU A 67 8.11 8.17 1.26
N ILE A 68 7.38 7.82 2.31
CA ILE A 68 6.32 8.65 2.88
C ILE A 68 6.77 9.06 4.27
N GLU A 69 6.92 10.35 4.47
CA GLU A 69 7.36 10.92 5.73
C GLU A 69 6.20 11.56 6.48
N THR A 70 6.13 11.28 7.79
CA THR A 70 5.17 11.89 8.71
C THR A 70 5.92 12.60 9.84
N GLU A 71 5.21 13.10 10.84
CA GLU A 71 5.84 13.70 12.02
C GLU A 71 6.77 12.72 12.73
N ARG A 72 6.31 11.48 12.98
CA ARG A 72 7.04 10.49 13.79
C ARG A 72 7.60 9.31 13.01
N LEU A 73 7.19 9.13 11.74
CA LEU A 73 7.47 7.93 10.97
C LEU A 73 8.12 8.25 9.62
N LEU A 74 8.90 7.28 9.13
CA LEU A 74 9.31 7.16 7.74
C LEU A 74 8.83 5.80 7.21
N LEU A 75 7.97 5.82 6.19
CA LEU A 75 7.52 4.63 5.50
C LEU A 75 8.32 4.46 4.21
N ARG A 76 9.08 3.37 4.10
CA ARG A 76 9.98 3.11 2.97
C ARG A 76 9.99 1.63 2.59
N PRO A 77 10.50 1.29 1.39
CA PRO A 77 10.72 -0.11 1.03
C PRO A 77 11.61 -0.85 2.05
N PHE A 78 11.43 -2.17 2.13
CA PHE A 78 12.23 -3.04 2.98
C PHE A 78 13.70 -3.03 2.58
N ARG A 79 14.59 -3.13 3.57
CA ARG A 79 16.03 -3.33 3.42
C ARG A 79 16.43 -4.59 4.21
N MET A 80 17.41 -5.36 3.75
CA MET A 80 17.84 -6.57 4.46
C MET A 80 18.33 -6.28 5.89
N SER A 81 18.83 -5.07 6.15
CA SER A 81 19.19 -4.61 7.51
C SER A 81 18.00 -4.49 8.47
N ASP A 82 16.77 -4.51 7.96
CA ASP A 82 15.55 -4.43 8.77
C ASP A 82 15.15 -5.80 9.38
N SER A 83 15.84 -6.88 8.98
CA SER A 83 15.45 -8.24 9.34
C SER A 83 15.35 -8.46 10.86
N GLU A 84 16.29 -7.94 11.64
CA GLU A 84 16.24 -8.07 13.10
C GLU A 84 15.04 -7.36 13.72
N ASP A 85 14.74 -6.15 13.27
CA ASP A 85 13.58 -5.38 13.76
C ASP A 85 12.27 -6.06 13.36
N CYS A 86 12.19 -6.64 12.14
CA CYS A 86 11.00 -7.36 11.67
C CYS A 86 10.67 -8.58 12.54
N PHE A 87 11.67 -9.24 13.10
CA PHE A 87 11.44 -10.35 14.00
C PHE A 87 10.57 -9.96 15.20
N GLY A 88 10.68 -8.73 15.69
CA GLY A 88 9.92 -8.21 16.83
C GLY A 88 8.39 -8.20 16.65
N PHE A 89 7.87 -8.20 15.41
CA PHE A 89 6.42 -8.32 15.14
C PHE A 89 6.04 -9.60 14.39
N LEU A 90 7.02 -10.41 13.97
CA LEU A 90 6.79 -11.70 13.33
C LEU A 90 6.90 -12.88 14.30
N ASN A 91 7.32 -12.67 15.54
CA ASN A 91 7.43 -13.69 16.58
C ASN A 91 6.33 -13.60 17.66
N ASP A 92 5.50 -12.56 17.66
CA ASP A 92 4.42 -12.42 18.64
C ASP A 92 3.17 -13.17 18.18
N ARG A 93 2.75 -14.18 18.96
CA ARG A 93 1.60 -15.02 18.61
C ARG A 93 0.29 -14.24 18.59
N GLU A 94 0.11 -13.26 19.46
CA GLU A 94 -1.12 -12.49 19.53
C GLU A 94 -1.23 -11.56 18.31
N ASP A 95 -0.13 -10.88 17.94
CA ASP A 95 -0.07 -10.05 16.75
C ASP A 95 -0.29 -10.88 15.48
N CYS A 96 0.37 -12.03 15.35
CA CYS A 96 0.18 -12.92 14.22
C CYS A 96 -1.27 -13.43 14.11
N CYS A 97 -1.92 -13.72 15.22
CA CYS A 97 -3.31 -14.16 15.24
C CYS A 97 -4.29 -13.02 14.91
N ASN A 98 -4.04 -11.79 15.39
CA ASN A 98 -4.91 -10.65 15.10
C ASN A 98 -4.77 -10.17 13.65
N ASP A 99 -3.56 -10.21 13.12
CA ASP A 99 -3.25 -9.72 11.77
C ASP A 99 -3.61 -10.71 10.65
N GLY A 100 -4.26 -11.78 10.99
CA GLY A 100 -4.76 -12.72 9.98
C GLY A 100 -3.77 -13.77 9.57
N GLY A 101 -2.87 -13.99 10.43
CA GLY A 101 -2.24 -14.97 10.36
C GLY A 101 -1.40 -15.90 9.69
N PHE A 102 -0.30 -15.87 10.21
CA PHE A 102 0.72 -16.92 10.02
C PHE A 102 1.14 -17.40 11.41
N GLU A 103 1.75 -18.56 11.47
CA GLU A 103 2.40 -19.03 12.69
C GLU A 103 3.61 -18.14 12.99
N PRO A 104 3.79 -17.70 14.26
CA PRO A 104 4.90 -16.84 14.62
C PRO A 104 6.24 -17.59 14.49
N PHE A 105 7.25 -16.89 14.00
CA PHE A 105 8.61 -17.43 13.97
C PHE A 105 9.16 -17.54 15.39
N LYS A 106 9.81 -18.66 15.70
CA LYS A 106 10.43 -18.88 17.01
C LYS A 106 11.87 -18.37 17.07
N GLU A 107 12.54 -18.39 15.93
CA GLU A 107 13.94 -17.98 15.77
C GLU A 107 14.16 -17.45 14.36
N MET A 108 15.27 -16.74 14.16
CA MET A 108 15.68 -16.23 12.84
C MET A 108 16.46 -17.32 12.09
N ASP A 109 15.76 -18.38 11.69
CA ASP A 109 16.27 -19.51 10.93
C ASP A 109 16.25 -19.28 9.41
N GLU A 110 16.50 -20.32 8.63
CA GLU A 110 16.49 -20.29 7.18
C GLU A 110 15.12 -19.87 6.63
N GLU A 111 14.03 -20.37 7.23
CA GLU A 111 12.66 -20.05 6.81
C GLU A 111 12.36 -18.57 7.03
N TYR A 112 12.79 -18.02 8.17
CA TYR A 112 12.71 -16.60 8.45
C TYR A 112 13.44 -15.76 7.41
N PHE A 113 14.70 -16.09 7.08
CA PHE A 113 15.46 -15.35 6.09
C PHE A 113 14.92 -15.50 4.66
N LEU A 114 14.31 -16.62 4.31
CA LEU A 114 13.57 -16.78 3.05
C LEU A 114 12.36 -15.82 3.00
N LEU A 115 11.66 -15.61 4.10
CA LEU A 115 10.61 -14.58 4.17
C LEU A 115 11.17 -13.17 3.99
N MET A 116 12.31 -12.84 4.60
CA MET A 116 12.97 -11.54 4.43
C MET A 116 13.42 -11.31 2.99
N GLN A 117 13.89 -12.34 2.31
CA GLN A 117 14.17 -12.25 0.87
C GLN A 117 12.90 -11.97 0.05
N LYS A 118 11.77 -12.60 0.39
CA LYS A 118 10.48 -12.28 -0.26
C LYS A 118 10.08 -10.82 0.00
N PHE A 119 10.30 -10.30 1.21
CA PHE A 119 10.03 -8.90 1.51
C PHE A 119 10.85 -7.94 0.64
N SER A 120 12.12 -8.27 0.38
CA SER A 120 12.99 -7.47 -0.52
C SER A 120 12.50 -7.43 -1.97
N GLN A 121 11.70 -8.42 -2.38
CA GLN A 121 11.08 -8.51 -3.71
C GLN A 121 9.68 -7.87 -3.77
N GLN A 122 9.20 -7.30 -2.67
CA GLN A 122 7.88 -6.67 -2.55
C GLN A 122 8.02 -5.15 -2.33
N PRO A 123 8.35 -4.39 -3.36
CA PRO A 123 8.64 -2.96 -3.22
C PRO A 123 7.43 -2.12 -2.78
N LEU A 124 6.22 -2.67 -2.90
CA LEU A 124 4.99 -2.05 -2.41
C LEU A 124 4.75 -2.29 -0.91
N ARG A 125 5.54 -3.16 -0.28
CA ARG A 125 5.57 -3.30 1.16
C ARG A 125 6.40 -2.16 1.76
N LYS A 126 5.79 -1.30 2.54
CA LYS A 126 6.46 -0.20 3.24
C LYS A 126 6.73 -0.58 4.69
N MET A 127 7.99 -0.49 5.11
CA MET A 127 8.38 -0.62 6.51
C MET A 127 8.03 0.67 7.24
N ILE A 128 7.45 0.55 8.42
CA ILE A 128 7.16 1.67 9.32
C ILE A 128 8.40 1.87 10.20
N VAL A 129 9.19 2.89 9.91
CA VAL A 129 10.38 3.24 10.69
C VAL A 129 10.03 4.34 11.67
N CYS A 130 10.26 4.12 12.95
CA CYS A 130 10.13 5.15 13.98
C CYS A 130 11.33 6.11 13.91
N LYS A 131 11.10 7.40 13.65
CA LYS A 131 12.18 8.39 13.50
C LYS A 131 13.01 8.58 14.77
N GLU A 132 12.39 8.47 15.94
CA GLU A 132 13.03 8.62 17.23
C GLU A 132 14.10 7.54 17.48
N THR A 133 13.81 6.30 17.09
CA THR A 133 14.68 5.15 17.37
C THR A 133 15.47 4.65 16.16
N GLY A 134 15.07 5.05 14.94
CA GLY A 134 15.59 4.52 13.69
C GLY A 134 15.15 3.08 13.39
N LYS A 135 14.32 2.47 14.24
CA LYS A 135 13.93 1.05 14.14
C LYS A 135 12.65 0.85 13.35
N VAL A 136 12.57 -0.29 12.66
CA VAL A 136 11.32 -0.75 12.04
C VAL A 136 10.39 -1.28 13.12
N ILE A 137 9.19 -0.71 13.19
CA ILE A 137 8.17 -1.05 14.19
C ILE A 137 6.94 -1.74 13.61
N GLY A 138 6.92 -1.97 12.30
CA GLY A 138 5.78 -2.58 11.60
C GLY A 138 5.88 -2.43 10.10
N THR A 139 4.79 -2.74 9.40
CA THR A 139 4.72 -2.66 7.94
C THR A 139 3.31 -2.27 7.46
N VAL A 140 3.25 -1.61 6.30
CA VAL A 140 2.03 -1.44 5.50
C VAL A 140 2.25 -2.11 4.15
N ASN A 141 1.39 -3.06 3.80
CA ASN A 141 1.36 -3.72 2.51
C ASN A 141 0.40 -2.99 1.59
N ILE A 142 0.80 -2.79 0.35
CA ILE A 142 -0.02 -2.25 -0.71
C ILE A 142 -0.07 -3.33 -1.79
N ILE A 143 -1.26 -3.83 -2.10
CA ILE A 143 -1.47 -4.95 -3.02
C ILE A 143 -2.43 -4.47 -4.11
N GLU A 144 -2.02 -4.54 -5.37
CA GLU A 144 -2.88 -4.21 -6.50
C GLU A 144 -4.02 -5.22 -6.61
N VAL A 145 -5.25 -4.73 -6.79
CA VAL A 145 -6.46 -5.54 -6.89
C VAL A 145 -6.98 -5.47 -8.33
N SER A 146 -7.20 -6.64 -8.94
CA SER A 146 -7.57 -6.77 -10.36
C SER A 146 -9.05 -7.07 -10.60
N ASP A 147 -9.83 -7.33 -9.56
CA ASP A 147 -11.26 -7.69 -9.66
C ASP A 147 -12.21 -6.49 -9.55
N ARG A 148 -11.69 -5.28 -9.74
CA ARG A 148 -12.45 -4.02 -9.72
C ARG A 148 -12.51 -3.37 -11.11
N ALA A 149 -13.61 -2.69 -11.38
CA ALA A 149 -13.78 -1.90 -12.60
C ALA A 149 -12.91 -0.63 -12.62
N VAL A 150 -12.42 -0.21 -11.44
CA VAL A 150 -11.55 0.95 -11.21
C VAL A 150 -10.20 0.49 -10.67
N GLU A 151 -9.21 1.38 -10.65
CA GLU A 151 -7.92 1.07 -10.04
C GLU A 151 -8.03 1.04 -8.53
N ALA A 152 -7.71 -0.11 -7.95
CA ALA A 152 -7.85 -0.34 -6.52
C ALA A 152 -6.60 -1.01 -5.92
N TYR A 153 -6.31 -0.67 -4.65
CA TYR A 153 -5.26 -1.32 -3.86
C TYR A 153 -5.81 -1.80 -2.52
N GLU A 154 -5.47 -3.01 -2.15
CA GLU A 154 -5.73 -3.51 -0.82
C GLU A 154 -4.61 -3.10 0.12
N ILE A 155 -4.97 -2.62 1.31
CA ILE A 155 -4.06 -2.17 2.35
C ILE A 155 -4.10 -3.14 3.52
N GLY A 156 -2.97 -3.80 3.76
CA GLY A 156 -2.73 -4.58 4.96
C GLY A 156 -1.67 -3.92 5.85
N TYR A 157 -1.75 -4.07 7.16
CA TYR A 157 -0.79 -3.46 8.06
C TYR A 157 -0.64 -4.22 9.37
N CYS A 158 0.55 -4.10 9.97
CA CYS A 158 0.80 -4.50 11.34
C CYS A 158 1.77 -3.54 12.02
N VAL A 159 1.68 -3.47 13.35
CA VAL A 159 2.60 -2.71 14.21
C VAL A 159 2.97 -3.59 15.39
N SER A 160 4.26 -3.67 15.71
CA SER A 160 4.77 -4.47 16.83
C SER A 160 4.07 -4.12 18.14
N LYS A 161 3.82 -5.11 18.97
CA LYS A 161 3.05 -5.01 20.23
C LYS A 161 3.55 -3.89 21.14
N THR A 162 4.86 -3.72 21.25
CA THR A 162 5.48 -2.67 22.07
C THR A 162 5.21 -1.26 21.56
N HIS A 163 4.77 -1.12 20.31
CA HIS A 163 4.47 0.16 19.65
C HIS A 163 2.97 0.37 19.38
N GLN A 164 2.12 -0.60 19.69
CA GLN A 164 0.67 -0.45 19.58
C GLN A 164 0.11 0.57 20.59
N ARG A 165 -1.12 1.01 20.36
CA ARG A 165 -1.88 1.98 21.17
C ARG A 165 -1.20 3.35 21.37
N LYS A 166 -0.16 3.66 20.59
CA LYS A 166 0.56 4.95 20.57
C LYS A 166 0.20 5.80 19.36
N GLY A 167 -0.74 5.33 18.52
CA GLY A 167 -1.20 6.03 17.32
C GLY A 167 -0.35 5.78 16.06
N TYR A 168 0.73 5.03 16.15
CA TYR A 168 1.63 4.79 15.01
C TYR A 168 0.93 4.08 13.83
N GLY A 169 0.10 3.07 14.09
CA GLY A 169 -0.65 2.39 13.02
C GLY A 169 -1.59 3.32 12.28
N TYR A 170 -2.34 4.14 13.02
CA TYR A 170 -3.22 5.15 12.41
C TYR A 170 -2.44 6.16 11.56
N GLU A 171 -1.34 6.69 12.08
CA GLU A 171 -0.49 7.67 11.39
C GLU A 171 0.10 7.08 10.10
N ALA A 172 0.62 5.84 10.17
CA ALA A 172 1.20 5.15 9.02
C ALA A 172 0.16 4.86 7.93
N VAL A 173 -0.97 4.26 8.29
CA VAL A 173 -2.01 3.90 7.32
C VAL A 173 -2.65 5.15 6.73
N LYS A 174 -2.93 6.18 7.54
CA LYS A 174 -3.42 7.46 7.04
C LYS A 174 -2.49 8.06 6.00
N ALA A 175 -1.18 8.10 6.27
CA ALA A 175 -0.20 8.65 5.35
C ALA A 175 -0.13 7.87 4.03
N VAL A 176 -0.24 6.54 4.07
CA VAL A 176 -0.33 5.71 2.86
C VAL A 176 -1.62 5.98 2.10
N CYS A 177 -2.76 6.05 2.78
CA CYS A 177 -4.04 6.38 2.12
C CYS A 177 -3.99 7.76 1.45
N ASP A 178 -3.49 8.77 2.16
CA ASP A 178 -3.35 10.13 1.62
C ASP A 178 -2.40 10.15 0.40
N CYS A 179 -1.30 9.41 0.46
CA CYS A 179 -0.37 9.28 -0.66
C CYS A 179 -1.04 8.63 -1.88
N LEU A 180 -1.73 7.50 -1.69
CA LEU A 180 -2.37 6.78 -2.79
C LEU A 180 -3.53 7.56 -3.40
N LEU A 181 -4.46 8.06 -2.59
CA LEU A 181 -5.66 8.73 -3.09
C LEU A 181 -5.40 10.17 -3.56
N ASN A 182 -4.62 10.96 -2.78
CA ASN A 182 -4.50 12.40 -3.01
C ASN A 182 -3.22 12.78 -3.79
N THR A 183 -2.14 11.97 -3.70
CA THR A 183 -0.88 12.26 -4.42
C THR A 183 -0.77 11.47 -5.70
N LEU A 184 -1.11 10.18 -5.66
CA LEU A 184 -1.01 9.27 -6.79
C LEU A 184 -2.34 9.07 -7.52
N HIS A 185 -3.43 9.63 -7.01
CA HIS A 185 -4.76 9.64 -7.62
C HIS A 185 -5.29 8.23 -7.97
N THR A 186 -5.11 7.26 -7.08
CA THR A 186 -5.81 5.97 -7.19
C THR A 186 -7.30 6.16 -6.92
N ASP A 187 -8.15 5.31 -7.49
CA ASP A 187 -9.59 5.49 -7.36
C ASP A 187 -10.13 4.97 -6.03
N MET A 188 -9.58 3.84 -5.54
CA MET A 188 -10.14 3.13 -4.40
C MET A 188 -9.07 2.42 -3.59
N LEU A 189 -9.25 2.39 -2.27
CA LEU A 189 -8.50 1.53 -1.35
C LEU A 189 -9.46 0.53 -0.69
N ILE A 190 -8.97 -0.67 -0.47
CA ILE A 190 -9.69 -1.77 0.16
C ILE A 190 -8.91 -2.22 1.38
N ALA A 191 -9.60 -2.63 2.42
CA ALA A 191 -8.97 -3.26 3.57
C ALA A 191 -9.84 -4.42 4.08
N GLY A 192 -9.23 -5.57 4.29
CA GLY A 192 -9.86 -6.75 4.87
C GLY A 192 -9.49 -6.90 6.34
N ALA A 193 -10.44 -7.25 7.19
CA ALA A 193 -10.18 -7.58 8.59
C ALA A 193 -11.09 -8.71 9.08
N ILE A 194 -10.58 -9.52 9.99
CA ILE A 194 -11.41 -10.51 10.68
C ILE A 194 -12.31 -9.81 11.72
N GLU A 195 -13.53 -10.31 11.90
CA GLU A 195 -14.52 -9.69 12.82
C GLU A 195 -14.01 -9.53 14.26
N LYS A 196 -13.12 -10.43 14.70
CA LYS A 196 -12.51 -10.36 16.04
C LYS A 196 -11.46 -9.26 16.20
N ASN A 197 -10.88 -8.77 15.10
CA ASN A 197 -9.90 -7.68 15.13
C ASN A 197 -10.59 -6.32 15.23
N THR A 198 -11.24 -6.08 16.37
CA THR A 198 -12.01 -4.84 16.62
C THR A 198 -11.13 -3.59 16.57
N ILE A 199 -9.84 -3.70 16.88
CA ILE A 199 -8.87 -2.59 16.82
C ILE A 199 -8.72 -2.14 15.37
N SER A 200 -8.50 -3.07 14.45
CA SER A 200 -8.41 -2.79 13.01
C SER A 200 -9.72 -2.20 12.48
N LEU A 201 -10.86 -2.80 12.82
CA LEU A 201 -12.18 -2.33 12.38
C LEU A 201 -12.45 -0.88 12.82
N HIS A 202 -12.18 -0.54 14.07
CA HIS A 202 -12.32 0.85 14.56
C HIS A 202 -11.35 1.81 13.87
N MET A 203 -10.12 1.37 13.59
CA MET A 203 -9.15 2.19 12.90
C MET A 203 -9.57 2.47 11.46
N LEU A 204 -10.06 1.47 10.72
CA LEU A 204 -10.58 1.65 9.37
C LEU A 204 -11.74 2.64 9.32
N GLN A 205 -12.70 2.51 10.24
CA GLN A 205 -13.81 3.46 10.36
C GLN A 205 -13.32 4.89 10.64
N LYS A 206 -12.35 5.04 11.55
CA LYS A 206 -11.76 6.35 11.87
C LYS A 206 -11.00 6.96 10.69
N LEU A 207 -10.43 6.14 9.81
CA LEU A 207 -9.78 6.56 8.57
C LEU A 207 -10.77 6.91 7.46
N GLY A 208 -12.07 6.69 7.67
CA GLY A 208 -13.12 6.98 6.71
C GLY A 208 -13.50 5.83 5.79
N PHE A 209 -12.97 4.64 6.02
CA PHE A 209 -13.41 3.46 5.28
C PHE A 209 -14.86 3.11 5.63
N SER A 210 -15.66 2.79 4.64
CA SER A 210 -17.03 2.30 4.75
C SER A 210 -17.08 0.78 4.59
N PHE A 211 -17.99 0.12 5.32
CA PHE A 211 -18.19 -1.32 5.19
C PHE A 211 -18.77 -1.64 3.80
N GLU A 212 -18.12 -2.53 3.06
CA GLU A 212 -18.56 -2.98 1.75
C GLU A 212 -19.28 -4.33 1.81
N GLY A 213 -18.74 -5.27 2.58
CA GLY A 213 -19.33 -6.61 2.61
C GLY A 213 -18.58 -7.63 3.44
N ARG A 214 -19.15 -8.85 3.46
CA ARG A 214 -18.60 -10.01 4.17
C ARG A 214 -18.29 -11.12 3.16
N ARG A 215 -17.09 -11.63 3.19
CA ARG A 215 -16.70 -12.83 2.45
C ARG A 215 -16.74 -14.03 3.40
N THR A 216 -17.78 -14.84 3.28
CA THR A 216 -17.99 -16.02 4.14
C THR A 216 -16.87 -17.02 3.94
N LYS A 217 -16.23 -17.46 5.05
CA LYS A 217 -15.07 -18.36 5.07
C LYS A 217 -13.96 -17.92 4.11
N GLY A 218 -13.79 -16.61 3.99
CA GLY A 218 -12.88 -15.99 3.04
C GLY A 218 -11.41 -16.10 3.40
N PHE A 219 -11.12 -16.55 4.63
CA PHE A 219 -9.76 -16.67 5.13
C PHE A 219 -9.60 -17.93 6.01
N TYR A 220 -8.48 -18.61 5.88
CA TYR A 220 -8.12 -19.71 6.78
C TYR A 220 -7.17 -19.20 7.86
N HIS A 221 -7.71 -19.07 9.06
CA HIS A 221 -6.94 -18.59 10.20
C HIS A 221 -6.28 -19.77 10.94
N PRO A 222 -4.98 -19.73 11.29
CA PRO A 222 -4.26 -20.87 11.88
C PRO A 222 -4.86 -21.33 13.22
N VAL A 223 -5.49 -20.43 13.97
CA VAL A 223 -6.10 -20.75 15.28
C VAL A 223 -7.59 -21.04 15.18
N TYR A 224 -8.32 -20.32 14.32
CA TYR A 224 -9.80 -20.39 14.26
C TYR A 224 -10.32 -21.21 13.07
N GLY A 225 -9.44 -21.68 12.16
CA GLY A 225 -9.84 -22.34 10.92
C GLY A 225 -10.49 -21.37 9.93
N PRO A 226 -11.43 -21.84 9.07
CA PRO A 226 -12.10 -20.98 8.10
C PRO A 226 -12.97 -19.92 8.79
N ILE A 227 -12.66 -18.66 8.59
CA ILE A 227 -13.35 -17.49 9.16
C ILE A 227 -13.80 -16.51 8.08
N ASP A 228 -14.75 -15.67 8.44
CA ASP A 228 -15.23 -14.61 7.57
C ASP A 228 -14.27 -13.42 7.59
N LEU A 229 -14.12 -12.77 6.42
CA LEU A 229 -13.47 -11.50 6.28
C LEU A 229 -14.51 -10.40 6.07
N LEU A 230 -14.32 -9.29 6.76
CA LEU A 230 -15.08 -8.06 6.56
C LEU A 230 -14.25 -7.13 5.68
N TYR A 231 -14.82 -6.69 4.56
CA TYR A 231 -14.17 -5.77 3.64
C TYR A 231 -14.71 -4.35 3.82
N TYR A 232 -13.80 -3.43 3.77
CA TYR A 232 -14.03 -2.00 3.88
C TYR A 232 -13.37 -1.30 2.70
N VAL A 233 -14.00 -0.23 2.20
CA VAL A 233 -13.51 0.56 1.07
C VAL A 233 -13.39 2.04 1.45
N LEU A 234 -12.40 2.70 0.85
CA LEU A 234 -12.20 4.13 0.91
C LEU A 234 -11.98 4.63 -0.52
N GLU A 235 -12.94 5.39 -1.03
CA GLU A 235 -12.91 5.95 -2.37
C GLU A 235 -12.23 7.32 -2.36
N ARG A 236 -11.56 7.65 -3.45
CA ARG A 236 -11.08 9.01 -3.69
C ARG A 236 -12.30 9.92 -3.82
N LYS A 237 -12.32 10.99 -3.04
CA LYS A 237 -13.34 12.03 -3.19
C LYS A 237 -13.09 12.76 -4.51
N GLU A 238 -14.07 12.78 -5.39
CA GLU A 238 -14.05 13.67 -6.54
C GLU A 238 -14.01 15.12 -6.03
N GLU A 239 -13.06 15.90 -6.51
CA GLU A 239 -13.14 17.35 -6.32
C GLU A 239 -14.37 17.82 -7.10
N THR A 240 -15.43 18.15 -6.39
CA THR A 240 -16.63 18.75 -6.99
C THR A 240 -16.19 20.13 -7.48
N ILE A 241 -15.89 20.22 -8.75
CA ILE A 241 -15.75 21.52 -9.43
C ILE A 241 -17.17 22.07 -9.49
N TYR A 242 -17.51 22.92 -8.53
CA TYR A 242 -18.69 23.78 -8.65
C TYR A 242 -18.35 24.84 -9.70
N ASP A 243 -18.98 24.74 -10.87
CA ASP A 243 -19.09 25.83 -11.86
C ASP A 243 -19.79 27.05 -11.27
#